data_2dda598e1ea21f6f8901883bd355aee7
#
_entry.id   2dda598e1ea21f6f8901883bd355aee7
#
_cell.length_a   1.000
_cell.length_b   1.000
_cell.length_c   1.000
_cell.angle_alpha   90.00
_cell.angle_beta   90.00
_cell.angle_gamma   90.00
#
_symmetry.space_group_name_H-M   'P 1'
#
loop_
_entity.id
_entity.type
_entity.pdbx_description
1 polymer ?
#
loop_
_entity_poly.entity_id
_entity_poly.type
_entity_poly.pdbx_seq_one_letter_code
_entity_poly.pdbx_strand_id
1 'polypeptide(L)'
;YVVMEVSSQSLKLHRVDGCAFDIVLFTNFSEDHISEKEHPNMQDYFESKLKLFKMCDNGIINVDDIQVAKIPKLFPESKIMTYGIDNYCEVLAKDITITNSYVDFRVKISDRNERVKVDIPGRFSVYNALAAICVAKKLGIPSDKVIEALAEIKVPGRSEMVPNKKEIPIMIDYAHSPES
;
A
#
# COMPACT_ATOMS: atom_id res chain seq x y z
N TYR A 1 -9.92 2.15 15.55
CA TYR A 1 -9.32 2.73 14.35
C TYR A 1 -10.29 2.62 13.18
N VAL A 2 -10.24 3.58 12.26
CA VAL A 2 -10.98 3.57 11.00
C VAL A 2 -9.96 3.62 9.87
N VAL A 3 -10.08 2.69 8.91
CA VAL A 3 -9.31 2.72 7.67
C VAL A 3 -10.25 3.10 6.54
N MET A 4 -9.90 4.14 5.78
CA MET A 4 -10.74 4.69 4.72
C MET A 4 -9.97 4.73 3.40
N GLU A 5 -10.53 4.16 2.35
CA GLU A 5 -10.07 4.40 1.00
C GLU A 5 -10.59 5.75 0.50
N VAL A 6 -9.66 6.62 0.07
CA VAL A 6 -10.00 7.96 -0.42
C VAL A 6 -9.60 8.06 -1.89
N SER A 7 -10.59 8.08 -2.77
CA SER A 7 -10.35 8.23 -4.20
C SER A 7 -9.94 9.66 -4.57
N SER A 8 -9.17 9.79 -5.66
CA SER A 8 -8.81 11.11 -6.22
C SER A 8 -10.04 11.97 -6.54
N GLN A 9 -11.10 11.33 -7.01
CA GLN A 9 -12.36 12.00 -7.30
C GLN A 9 -13.05 12.51 -6.03
N SER A 10 -12.98 11.76 -4.92
CA SER A 10 -13.50 12.21 -3.62
C SER A 10 -12.77 13.46 -3.12
N LEU A 11 -11.46 13.53 -3.33
CA LEU A 11 -10.65 14.71 -3.01
C LEU A 11 -10.91 15.88 -3.96
N LYS A 12 -11.11 15.60 -5.25
CA LYS A 12 -11.44 16.62 -6.25
C LYS A 12 -12.81 17.25 -5.98
N LEU A 13 -13.79 16.44 -5.61
CA LEU A 13 -15.18 16.84 -5.36
C LEU A 13 -15.45 17.23 -3.90
N HIS A 14 -14.40 17.42 -3.08
CA HIS A 14 -14.53 17.87 -1.69
C HIS A 14 -15.39 16.97 -0.79
N ARG A 15 -15.48 15.66 -1.11
CA ARG A 15 -16.33 14.72 -0.35
C ARG A 15 -15.77 14.34 1.01
N VAL A 16 -14.51 14.60 1.26
CA VAL A 16 -13.80 14.32 2.51
C VAL A 16 -13.38 15.59 3.25
N ASP A 17 -13.85 16.76 2.82
CA ASP A 17 -13.61 18.01 3.53
C ASP A 17 -14.15 17.91 4.96
N GLY A 18 -13.38 18.44 5.91
CA GLY A 18 -13.69 18.34 7.34
C GLY A 18 -13.29 17.00 8.00
N CYS A 19 -12.80 16.01 7.24
CA CYS A 19 -12.13 14.85 7.84
C CYS A 19 -10.74 15.24 8.36
N ALA A 20 -10.38 14.71 9.53
CA ALA A 20 -9.01 14.76 10.05
C ALA A 20 -8.43 13.35 9.99
N PHE A 21 -7.26 13.22 9.38
CA PHE A 21 -6.57 11.94 9.26
C PHE A 21 -5.31 11.95 10.14
N ASP A 22 -5.10 10.89 10.90
CA ASP A 22 -3.87 10.72 11.69
C ASP A 22 -2.71 10.25 10.81
N ILE A 23 -3.01 9.42 9.81
CA ILE A 23 -2.04 8.83 8.88
C ILE A 23 -2.62 8.84 7.47
N VAL A 24 -1.81 9.25 6.50
CA VAL A 24 -2.10 9.14 5.07
C VAL A 24 -1.14 8.13 4.44
N LEU A 25 -1.68 7.20 3.66
CA LEU A 25 -0.91 6.20 2.94
C LEU A 25 -1.10 6.38 1.43
N PHE A 26 0.01 6.49 0.67
CA PHE A 26 0.00 6.49 -0.78
C PHE A 26 0.81 5.30 -1.31
N THR A 27 0.12 4.32 -1.88
CA THR A 27 0.70 3.03 -2.27
C THR A 27 1.43 3.07 -3.61
N ASN A 28 0.75 3.54 -4.65
CA ASN A 28 1.26 3.64 -6.02
C ASN A 28 0.48 4.65 -6.82
N PHE A 29 1.03 4.99 -7.99
CA PHE A 29 0.42 5.89 -8.94
C PHE A 29 0.66 5.41 -10.37
N SER A 30 -0.38 4.89 -11.01
CA SER A 30 -0.38 4.43 -12.39
C SER A 30 -1.45 5.14 -13.21
N GLU A 31 -1.40 4.97 -14.52
CA GLU A 31 -2.39 5.55 -15.42
C GLU A 31 -3.75 4.88 -15.22
N ASP A 32 -4.66 5.60 -14.59
CA ASP A 32 -6.01 5.19 -14.33
C ASP A 32 -6.90 6.44 -14.19
N HIS A 33 -8.22 6.28 -14.27
CA HIS A 33 -9.17 7.38 -14.09
C HIS A 33 -8.98 8.59 -15.02
N ILE A 34 -8.30 8.43 -16.17
CA ILE A 34 -8.12 9.50 -17.15
C ILE A 34 -9.30 9.49 -18.11
N SER A 35 -10.20 10.42 -17.93
CA SER A 35 -11.40 10.60 -18.77
C SER A 35 -11.95 12.00 -18.62
N GLU A 36 -12.80 12.41 -19.56
CA GLU A 36 -13.49 13.73 -19.47
C GLU A 36 -14.34 13.89 -18.21
N LYS A 37 -14.82 12.78 -17.61
CA LYS A 37 -15.70 12.77 -16.43
C LYS A 37 -14.95 12.74 -15.11
N GLU A 38 -13.68 12.32 -15.11
CA GLU A 38 -12.89 12.15 -13.90
C GLU A 38 -11.69 13.11 -13.89
N HIS A 39 -10.61 12.76 -14.55
CA HIS A 39 -9.40 13.56 -14.61
C HIS A 39 -9.01 13.81 -16.07
N PRO A 40 -8.81 15.06 -16.50
CA PRO A 40 -8.45 15.37 -17.90
C PRO A 40 -7.03 14.89 -18.26
N ASN A 41 -6.17 14.65 -17.29
CA ASN A 41 -4.79 14.19 -17.47
C ASN A 41 -4.18 13.66 -16.17
N MET A 42 -3.02 13.01 -16.29
CA MET A 42 -2.26 12.45 -15.17
C MET A 42 -1.85 13.50 -14.12
N GLN A 43 -1.60 14.74 -14.53
CA GLN A 43 -1.21 15.81 -13.61
C GLN A 43 -2.38 16.16 -12.67
N ASP A 44 -3.58 16.39 -13.20
CA ASP A 44 -4.79 16.67 -12.41
C ASP A 44 -5.12 15.51 -11.48
N TYR A 45 -4.93 14.26 -11.95
CA TYR A 45 -5.11 13.06 -11.16
C TYR A 45 -4.14 13.02 -9.97
N PHE A 46 -2.85 13.23 -10.21
CA PHE A 46 -1.83 13.25 -9.17
C PHE A 46 -2.05 14.40 -8.16
N GLU A 47 -2.28 15.61 -8.65
CA GLU A 47 -2.54 16.78 -7.80
C GLU A 47 -3.78 16.59 -6.92
N SER A 48 -4.81 15.92 -7.46
CA SER A 48 -6.01 15.58 -6.68
C SER A 48 -5.68 14.64 -5.53
N LYS A 49 -4.88 13.58 -5.76
CA LYS A 49 -4.42 12.67 -4.69
C LYS A 49 -3.53 13.38 -3.66
N LEU A 50 -2.69 14.32 -4.09
CA LEU A 50 -1.83 15.10 -3.19
C LEU A 50 -2.58 15.96 -2.18
N LYS A 51 -3.84 16.31 -2.45
CA LYS A 51 -4.67 17.06 -1.47
C LYS A 51 -4.75 16.35 -0.13
N LEU A 52 -4.69 15.00 -0.12
CA LEU A 52 -4.73 14.21 1.10
C LEU A 52 -3.55 14.54 2.05
N PHE A 53 -2.36 14.81 1.50
CA PHE A 53 -1.18 15.18 2.30
C PHE A 53 -1.29 16.58 2.94
N LYS A 54 -2.20 17.42 2.47
CA LYS A 54 -2.53 18.72 3.11
C LYS A 54 -3.46 18.56 4.32
N MET A 55 -4.05 17.37 4.49
CA MET A 55 -5.02 17.07 5.56
C MET A 55 -4.39 16.26 6.70
N CYS A 56 -3.10 15.95 6.61
CA CYS A 56 -2.39 15.11 7.58
C CYS A 56 -0.88 15.38 7.56
N ASP A 57 -0.27 15.46 8.74
CA ASP A 57 1.18 15.67 8.88
C ASP A 57 1.99 14.34 8.82
N ASN A 58 1.33 13.20 8.91
CA ASN A 58 1.97 11.88 8.92
C ASN A 58 1.69 11.11 7.64
N GLY A 59 2.67 11.11 6.72
CA GLY A 59 2.60 10.37 5.47
C GLY A 59 3.30 9.01 5.53
N ILE A 60 2.83 8.06 4.72
CA ILE A 60 3.50 6.81 4.40
C ILE A 60 3.50 6.66 2.89
N ILE A 61 4.66 6.41 2.28
CA ILE A 61 4.78 6.33 0.82
C ILE A 61 5.65 5.17 0.35
N ASN A 62 5.31 4.63 -0.81
CA ASN A 62 6.16 3.70 -1.55
C ASN A 62 7.19 4.46 -2.39
N VAL A 63 8.48 4.29 -2.10
CA VAL A 63 9.56 4.99 -2.84
C VAL A 63 9.93 4.32 -4.14
N ASP A 64 9.44 3.11 -4.40
CA ASP A 64 9.68 2.41 -5.66
C ASP A 64 8.76 2.92 -6.78
N ASP A 65 7.71 3.66 -6.44
CA ASP A 65 6.92 4.42 -7.39
C ASP A 65 7.57 5.80 -7.64
N ILE A 66 7.96 6.04 -8.89
CA ILE A 66 8.71 7.24 -9.31
C ILE A 66 7.96 8.54 -9.03
N GLN A 67 6.63 8.55 -9.14
CA GLN A 67 5.84 9.76 -8.88
C GLN A 67 5.63 9.95 -7.39
N VAL A 68 5.31 8.88 -6.67
CA VAL A 68 5.09 8.90 -5.22
C VAL A 68 6.38 9.27 -4.48
N ALA A 69 7.54 8.83 -4.95
CA ALA A 69 8.86 9.17 -4.39
C ALA A 69 9.19 10.69 -4.40
N LYS A 70 8.43 11.50 -5.13
CA LYS A 70 8.60 12.96 -5.16
C LYS A 70 7.89 13.68 -4.01
N ILE A 71 6.94 13.02 -3.35
CA ILE A 71 6.07 13.61 -2.31
C ILE A 71 6.86 14.27 -1.16
N PRO A 72 7.95 13.70 -0.60
CA PRO A 72 8.69 14.34 0.47
C PRO A 72 9.26 15.73 0.11
N LYS A 73 9.57 15.94 -1.17
CA LYS A 73 10.04 17.25 -1.67
C LYS A 73 8.92 18.27 -1.79
N LEU A 74 7.67 17.80 -1.99
CA LEU A 74 6.49 18.64 -2.11
C LEU A 74 5.91 19.02 -0.74
N PHE A 75 6.14 18.18 0.26
CA PHE A 75 5.64 18.35 1.63
C PHE A 75 6.79 18.20 2.66
N PRO A 76 7.75 19.14 2.69
CA PRO A 76 8.94 19.03 3.53
C PRO A 76 8.64 19.08 5.03
N GLU A 77 7.54 19.70 5.44
CA GLU A 77 7.10 19.79 6.83
C GLU A 77 6.39 18.51 7.33
N SER A 78 5.97 17.64 6.42
CA SER A 78 5.26 16.41 6.78
C SER A 78 6.23 15.31 7.26
N LYS A 79 5.83 14.56 8.28
CA LYS A 79 6.58 13.41 8.79
C LYS A 79 6.32 12.19 7.91
N ILE A 80 7.09 12.05 6.84
CA ILE A 80 6.90 11.00 5.85
C ILE A 80 7.78 9.79 6.17
N MET A 81 7.16 8.63 6.41
CA MET A 81 7.80 7.32 6.48
C MET A 81 7.81 6.68 5.10
N THR A 82 8.92 6.07 4.73
CA THR A 82 9.10 5.46 3.40
C THR A 82 9.21 3.96 3.47
N TYR A 83 8.64 3.26 2.49
CA TYR A 83 8.81 1.83 2.33
C TYR A 83 9.08 1.46 0.87
N GLY A 84 9.67 0.28 0.66
CA GLY A 84 9.98 -0.22 -0.68
C GLY A 84 10.71 -1.55 -0.66
N ILE A 85 11.09 -2.00 -1.86
CA ILE A 85 11.80 -3.24 -2.14
C ILE A 85 13.12 -2.95 -2.85
N ASP A 86 13.10 -2.04 -3.84
CA ASP A 86 14.21 -1.80 -4.76
C ASP A 86 15.05 -0.57 -4.37
N ASN A 87 14.44 0.44 -3.76
CA ASN A 87 15.10 1.67 -3.40
C ASN A 87 15.33 1.78 -1.88
N TYR A 88 16.39 2.50 -1.50
CA TYR A 88 16.68 2.74 -0.09
C TYR A 88 15.53 3.51 0.59
N CYS A 89 15.05 2.97 1.70
CA CYS A 89 13.94 3.51 2.46
C CYS A 89 13.99 3.09 3.93
N GLU A 90 13.08 3.64 4.74
CA GLU A 90 13.00 3.36 6.18
C GLU A 90 12.57 1.92 6.50
N VAL A 91 11.62 1.40 5.72
CA VAL A 91 11.07 0.04 5.88
C VAL A 91 11.30 -0.71 4.57
N LEU A 92 12.43 -1.41 4.50
CA LEU A 92 12.91 -2.11 3.31
C LEU A 92 12.73 -3.62 3.46
N ALA A 93 12.03 -4.24 2.50
CA ALA A 93 12.00 -5.69 2.40
C ALA A 93 13.27 -6.24 1.75
N LYS A 94 13.77 -7.36 2.28
CA LYS A 94 14.96 -8.08 1.81
C LYS A 94 14.67 -9.57 1.75
N ASP A 95 15.54 -10.32 1.06
CA ASP A 95 15.48 -11.78 0.97
C ASP A 95 14.08 -12.29 0.59
N ILE A 96 13.51 -11.68 -0.46
CA ILE A 96 12.13 -11.92 -0.89
C ILE A 96 12.05 -13.22 -1.66
N THR A 97 11.13 -14.09 -1.26
CA THR A 97 10.71 -15.29 -1.98
C THR A 97 9.25 -15.11 -2.41
N ILE A 98 8.99 -15.29 -3.70
CA ILE A 98 7.63 -15.26 -4.27
C ILE A 98 7.32 -16.63 -4.85
N THR A 99 6.21 -17.21 -4.43
CA THR A 99 5.68 -18.48 -4.94
C THR A 99 4.29 -18.28 -5.54
N ASN A 100 3.70 -19.36 -6.05
CA ASN A 100 2.33 -19.33 -6.56
C ASN A 100 1.25 -19.24 -5.46
N SER A 101 1.62 -19.31 -4.18
CA SER A 101 0.68 -19.33 -3.06
C SER A 101 0.99 -18.34 -1.95
N TYR A 102 2.23 -17.86 -1.85
CA TYR A 102 2.62 -16.93 -0.80
C TYR A 102 3.82 -16.08 -1.20
N VAL A 103 4.06 -15.02 -0.44
CA VAL A 103 5.31 -14.29 -0.40
C VAL A 103 5.93 -14.41 0.99
N ASP A 104 7.27 -14.41 1.04
CA ASP A 104 8.05 -14.46 2.28
C ASP A 104 9.23 -13.50 2.14
N PHE A 105 9.50 -12.69 3.15
CA PHE A 105 10.56 -11.69 3.11
C PHE A 105 11.04 -11.32 4.52
N ARG A 106 12.22 -10.68 4.58
CA ARG A 106 12.74 -10.08 5.81
C ARG A 106 12.51 -8.57 5.81
N VAL A 107 12.19 -8.03 6.97
CA VAL A 107 12.02 -6.59 7.17
C VAL A 107 12.42 -6.20 8.59
N LYS A 108 12.97 -5.01 8.76
CA LYS A 108 13.23 -4.46 10.10
C LYS A 108 12.00 -3.75 10.63
N ILE A 109 11.36 -4.35 11.66
CA ILE A 109 10.25 -3.76 12.40
C ILE A 109 10.79 -3.33 13.77
N SER A 110 10.69 -2.02 14.08
CA SER A 110 11.37 -1.44 15.24
C SER A 110 12.88 -1.75 15.16
N ASP A 111 13.47 -2.44 16.11
CA ASP A 111 14.90 -2.79 16.08
C ASP A 111 15.16 -4.27 15.79
N ARG A 112 14.14 -5.02 15.41
CA ARG A 112 14.26 -6.47 15.12
C ARG A 112 14.16 -6.75 13.64
N ASN A 113 15.02 -7.68 13.18
CA ASN A 113 14.88 -8.25 11.83
C ASN A 113 13.86 -9.38 11.91
N GLU A 114 12.71 -9.14 11.36
CA GLU A 114 11.59 -10.07 11.36
C GLU A 114 11.47 -10.77 10.01
N ARG A 115 10.95 -11.99 10.01
CA ARG A 115 10.54 -12.70 8.82
C ARG A 115 9.01 -12.65 8.72
N VAL A 116 8.52 -12.21 7.59
CA VAL A 116 7.10 -12.05 7.32
C VAL A 116 6.70 -12.96 6.19
N LYS A 117 5.64 -13.76 6.42
CA LYS A 117 5.00 -14.58 5.40
C LYS A 117 3.57 -14.11 5.21
N VAL A 118 3.15 -13.96 3.96
CA VAL A 118 1.78 -13.61 3.59
C VAL A 118 1.28 -14.62 2.58
N ASP A 119 0.18 -15.32 2.88
CA ASP A 119 -0.40 -16.36 2.04
C ASP A 119 -1.26 -15.75 0.89
N ILE A 120 -0.72 -14.73 0.25
CA ILE A 120 -1.23 -14.10 -0.97
C ILE A 120 -0.02 -13.97 -1.92
N PRO A 121 -0.05 -14.59 -3.10
CA PRO A 121 1.06 -14.56 -4.05
C PRO A 121 1.23 -13.17 -4.69
N GLY A 122 2.37 -12.98 -5.36
CA GLY A 122 2.64 -11.78 -6.13
C GLY A 122 3.43 -10.68 -5.39
N ARG A 123 4.24 -9.95 -6.14
CA ARG A 123 5.12 -8.90 -5.61
C ARG A 123 4.36 -7.78 -4.90
N PHE A 124 3.14 -7.46 -5.37
CA PHE A 124 2.26 -6.47 -4.75
C PHE A 124 1.92 -6.81 -3.29
N SER A 125 1.88 -8.10 -2.94
CA SER A 125 1.62 -8.53 -1.55
C SER A 125 2.73 -8.12 -0.60
N VAL A 126 3.99 -8.05 -1.07
CA VAL A 126 5.11 -7.51 -0.29
C VAL A 126 4.89 -6.02 -0.04
N TYR A 127 4.55 -5.24 -1.07
CA TYR A 127 4.27 -3.81 -0.91
C TYR A 127 3.09 -3.54 0.04
N ASN A 128 2.00 -4.30 -0.10
CA ASN A 128 0.83 -4.15 0.76
C ASN A 128 1.15 -4.51 2.23
N ALA A 129 1.93 -5.56 2.45
CA ALA A 129 2.40 -5.91 3.79
C ALA A 129 3.32 -4.84 4.38
N LEU A 130 4.27 -4.30 3.60
CA LEU A 130 5.13 -3.19 4.04
C LEU A 130 4.32 -1.94 4.41
N ALA A 131 3.30 -1.61 3.62
CA ALA A 131 2.39 -0.51 3.92
C ALA A 131 1.68 -0.70 5.26
N ALA A 132 1.14 -1.91 5.50
CA ALA A 132 0.50 -2.27 6.77
C ALA A 132 1.49 -2.23 7.96
N ILE A 133 2.72 -2.72 7.77
CA ILE A 133 3.81 -2.64 8.76
C ILE A 133 4.13 -1.18 9.11
N CYS A 134 4.20 -0.28 8.12
CA CYS A 134 4.45 1.14 8.35
C CYS A 134 3.33 1.78 9.19
N VAL A 135 2.07 1.50 8.87
CA VAL A 135 0.93 1.97 9.67
C VAL A 135 1.01 1.44 11.09
N ALA A 136 1.23 0.14 11.26
CA ALA A 136 1.35 -0.50 12.57
C ALA A 136 2.52 0.10 13.40
N LYS A 137 3.65 0.37 12.77
CA LYS A 137 4.81 1.03 13.40
C LYS A 137 4.46 2.43 13.87
N LYS A 138 3.74 3.22 13.05
CA LYS A 138 3.26 4.56 13.44
C LYS A 138 2.27 4.52 14.62
N LEU A 139 1.47 3.47 14.72
CA LEU A 139 0.50 3.25 15.80
C LEU A 139 1.11 2.58 17.06
N GLY A 140 2.39 2.22 17.02
CA GLY A 140 3.06 1.55 18.14
C GLY A 140 2.59 0.11 18.38
N ILE A 141 2.06 -0.57 17.37
CA ILE A 141 1.60 -1.97 17.48
C ILE A 141 2.83 -2.89 17.55
N PRO A 142 2.88 -3.83 18.51
CA PRO A 142 3.99 -4.77 18.65
C PRO A 142 4.21 -5.62 17.40
N SER A 143 5.48 -5.88 17.04
CA SER A 143 5.85 -6.58 15.81
C SER A 143 5.29 -8.00 15.72
N ASP A 144 5.24 -8.73 16.84
CA ASP A 144 4.64 -10.07 16.91
C ASP A 144 3.17 -10.07 16.48
N LYS A 145 2.39 -9.07 16.91
CA LYS A 145 0.98 -8.91 16.52
C LYS A 145 0.82 -8.57 15.05
N VAL A 146 1.73 -7.77 14.51
CA VAL A 146 1.74 -7.43 13.08
C VAL A 146 2.03 -8.67 12.22
N ILE A 147 3.02 -9.48 12.62
CA ILE A 147 3.41 -10.69 11.90
C ILE A 147 2.28 -11.73 11.96
N GLU A 148 1.71 -11.96 13.14
CA GLU A 148 0.56 -12.84 13.34
C GLU A 148 -0.61 -12.46 12.41
N ALA A 149 -0.99 -11.18 12.40
CA ALA A 149 -2.09 -10.68 11.57
C ALA A 149 -1.79 -10.82 10.07
N LEU A 150 -0.56 -10.56 9.62
CA LEU A 150 -0.16 -10.70 8.22
C LEU A 150 -0.14 -12.15 7.74
N ALA A 151 0.18 -13.10 8.62
CA ALA A 151 0.14 -14.53 8.31
C ALA A 151 -1.28 -15.08 8.15
N GLU A 152 -2.26 -14.47 8.81
CA GLU A 152 -3.66 -14.89 8.78
C GLU A 152 -4.53 -14.14 7.77
N ILE A 153 -3.98 -13.08 7.15
CA ILE A 153 -4.77 -12.20 6.28
C ILE A 153 -5.31 -12.95 5.06
N LYS A 154 -6.59 -12.74 4.80
CA LYS A 154 -7.28 -13.17 3.57
C LYS A 154 -8.06 -11.99 3.02
N VAL A 155 -7.95 -11.76 1.73
CA VAL A 155 -8.69 -10.70 1.05
C VAL A 155 -9.60 -11.36 0.01
N PRO A 156 -10.91 -11.53 0.30
CA PRO A 156 -11.83 -12.16 -0.62
C PRO A 156 -11.82 -11.48 -2.00
N GLY A 157 -11.76 -12.28 -3.06
CA GLY A 157 -11.72 -11.78 -4.44
C GLY A 157 -10.40 -11.13 -4.87
N ARG A 158 -9.32 -11.24 -4.08
CA ARG A 158 -7.97 -10.76 -4.43
C ARG A 158 -6.97 -11.89 -4.34
N SER A 159 -6.50 -12.39 -5.49
CA SER A 159 -5.60 -13.55 -5.61
C SER A 159 -6.07 -14.74 -4.73
N GLU A 160 -7.38 -14.90 -4.59
CA GLU A 160 -8.00 -15.90 -3.75
C GLU A 160 -7.95 -17.27 -4.42
N MET A 161 -7.23 -18.22 -3.81
CA MET A 161 -7.16 -19.59 -4.31
C MET A 161 -8.41 -20.36 -3.90
N VAL A 162 -9.09 -20.95 -4.90
CA VAL A 162 -10.30 -21.75 -4.70
C VAL A 162 -9.94 -23.19 -4.45
N PRO A 163 -10.21 -23.76 -3.26
CA PRO A 163 -10.01 -25.17 -3.01
C PRO A 163 -10.89 -26.03 -3.92
N ASN A 164 -10.32 -27.03 -4.59
CA ASN A 164 -11.08 -27.94 -5.40
C ASN A 164 -10.50 -29.36 -5.38
N LYS A 165 -11.35 -30.36 -5.68
CA LYS A 165 -10.99 -31.79 -5.62
C LYS A 165 -10.10 -32.27 -6.77
N LYS A 166 -9.90 -31.43 -7.81
CA LYS A 166 -9.17 -31.82 -9.05
C LYS A 166 -7.74 -31.31 -9.06
N GLU A 167 -7.28 -30.66 -7.99
CA GLU A 167 -5.94 -30.05 -7.89
C GLU A 167 -5.61 -29.05 -9.04
N ILE A 168 -6.64 -28.51 -9.68
CA ILE A 168 -6.50 -27.49 -10.70
C ILE A 168 -6.37 -26.15 -9.98
N PRO A 169 -5.28 -25.38 -10.21
CA PRO A 169 -5.17 -24.05 -9.60
C PRO A 169 -6.24 -23.12 -10.16
N ILE A 170 -7.20 -22.74 -9.32
CA ILE A 170 -8.25 -21.76 -9.65
C ILE A 170 -8.05 -20.57 -8.74
N MET A 171 -7.90 -19.39 -9.31
CA MET A 171 -7.74 -18.14 -8.58
C MET A 171 -8.86 -17.16 -8.95
N ILE A 172 -9.42 -16.50 -7.95
CA ILE A 172 -10.35 -15.39 -8.11
C ILE A 172 -9.58 -14.10 -7.87
N ASP A 173 -9.62 -13.18 -8.83
CA ASP A 173 -9.01 -11.87 -8.69
C ASP A 173 -9.92 -10.79 -9.29
N TYR A 174 -9.85 -9.59 -8.74
CA TYR A 174 -10.54 -8.40 -9.23
C TYR A 174 -9.65 -7.55 -10.16
N ALA A 175 -8.52 -8.07 -10.58
CA ALA A 175 -7.62 -7.39 -11.51
C ALA A 175 -8.36 -6.98 -12.79
N HIS A 176 -8.24 -5.71 -13.17
CA HIS A 176 -8.89 -5.13 -14.35
C HIS A 176 -8.01 -4.07 -15.05
N SER A 177 -6.76 -3.90 -14.60
CA SER A 177 -5.75 -3.07 -15.22
C SER A 177 -4.44 -3.85 -15.41
N PRO A 178 -3.55 -3.43 -16.30
CA PRO A 178 -2.27 -4.10 -16.54
C PRO A 178 -1.34 -4.18 -15.31
N GLU A 179 -1.50 -3.26 -14.36
CA GLU A 179 -0.72 -3.21 -13.12
C GLU A 179 -1.38 -3.94 -11.94
N SER A 180 -2.56 -4.52 -12.14
CA SER A 180 -3.33 -5.19 -11.09
C SER A 180 -2.88 -6.62 -10.86
#